data_f0f236f707a33241a47e5a8fdc54e7f9
#
_entry.id   f0f236f707a33241a47e5a8fdc54e7f9
#
_cell.length_a   1.000
_cell.length_b   1.000
_cell.length_c   1.000
_cell.angle_alpha   90.00
_cell.angle_beta   90.00
_cell.angle_gamma   90.00
#
_symmetry.space_group_name_H-M   'P 1'
#
loop_
_entity.id
_entity.type
_entity.pdbx_description
1 polymer ?
#
loop_
_entity_poly.entity_id
_entity_poly.type
_entity_poly.pdbx_seq_one_letter_code
_entity_poly.pdbx_strand_id
1 'polypeptide(L)'
;MRTFIAIELEEEVKDHLAEAQAETQKLCRRGNFTPKENFHLTLHFLGEIAEDDIEYLQDAMYETARRNRPFTLTLDKVGFFPRGNKGIMWAGLERSTHLQRLFSTLEKSLEQQGFSRERKGLSPHITLGREVEPHRNFIDVQKNVRLEPMKISVRSIALMESVRKGPKLVYVPLFRMDLKGR
;
A
#
# COMPACT_ATOMS: atom_id res chain seq x y z
N MET A 1 -14.73 -12.14 4.66
CA MET A 1 -14.21 -10.75 4.64
C MET A 1 -12.96 -10.69 3.76
N ARG A 2 -12.94 -9.79 2.83
CA ARG A 2 -11.76 -9.57 1.99
C ARG A 2 -10.80 -8.61 2.67
N THR A 3 -9.59 -9.05 2.98
CA THR A 3 -8.68 -8.33 3.85
C THR A 3 -7.24 -8.24 3.31
N PHE A 4 -6.52 -7.28 3.86
CA PHE A 4 -5.09 -7.10 3.61
C PHE A 4 -4.46 -6.39 4.81
N ILE A 5 -3.14 -6.57 4.97
CA ILE A 5 -2.38 -5.87 6.00
C ILE A 5 -1.62 -4.73 5.33
N ALA A 6 -1.68 -3.56 5.91
CA ALA A 6 -1.15 -2.34 5.30
C ALA A 6 -0.55 -1.38 6.32
N ILE A 7 0.26 -0.47 5.79
CA ILE A 7 0.67 0.75 6.45
C ILE A 7 -0.27 1.85 5.98
N GLU A 8 -0.95 2.49 6.92
CA GLU A 8 -1.80 3.65 6.65
C GLU A 8 -0.94 4.91 6.50
N LEU A 9 -1.43 5.88 5.74
CA LEU A 9 -0.69 7.11 5.46
C LEU A 9 -1.33 8.29 6.18
N GLU A 10 -0.49 9.26 6.56
CA GLU A 10 -0.92 10.53 7.13
C GLU A 10 -1.68 11.36 6.09
N GLU A 11 -2.58 12.22 6.53
CA GLU A 11 -3.38 13.06 5.61
C GLU A 11 -2.50 13.94 4.72
N GLU A 12 -1.42 14.50 5.26
CA GLU A 12 -0.47 15.31 4.48
C GLU A 12 0.16 14.53 3.34
N VAL A 13 0.49 13.25 3.58
CA VAL A 13 1.04 12.36 2.56
C VAL A 13 0.00 12.07 1.50
N LYS A 14 -1.24 11.80 1.91
CA LYS A 14 -2.35 11.56 0.97
C LYS A 14 -2.62 12.78 0.09
N ASP A 15 -2.59 13.97 0.66
CA ASP A 15 -2.77 15.22 -0.08
C ASP A 15 -1.68 15.40 -1.13
N HIS A 16 -0.44 15.13 -0.74
CA HIS A 16 0.73 15.20 -1.62
C HIS A 16 0.60 14.23 -2.80
N LEU A 17 0.19 13.00 -2.52
CA LEU A 17 -0.04 11.98 -3.55
C LEU A 17 -1.21 12.35 -4.47
N ALA A 18 -2.26 12.96 -3.93
CA ALA A 18 -3.41 13.40 -4.70
C ALA A 18 -3.03 14.48 -5.73
N GLU A 19 -2.08 15.35 -5.41
CA GLU A 19 -1.56 16.35 -6.35
C GLU A 19 -0.87 15.67 -7.54
N ALA A 20 0.00 14.69 -7.29
CA ALA A 20 0.66 13.94 -8.35
C ALA A 20 -0.35 13.14 -9.18
N GLN A 21 -1.35 12.56 -8.54
CA GLN A 21 -2.44 11.86 -9.20
C GLN A 21 -3.20 12.78 -10.16
N ALA A 22 -3.53 13.99 -9.71
CA ALA A 22 -4.24 14.98 -10.53
C ALA A 22 -3.43 15.39 -11.76
N GLU A 23 -2.11 15.55 -11.62
CA GLU A 23 -1.23 15.83 -12.74
C GLU A 23 -1.20 14.68 -13.75
N THR A 24 -1.23 13.45 -13.25
CA THR A 24 -1.28 12.25 -14.11
C THR A 24 -2.59 12.19 -14.87
N GLN A 25 -3.72 12.51 -14.22
CA GLN A 25 -5.03 12.48 -14.88
C GLN A 25 -5.07 13.37 -16.11
N LYS A 26 -4.40 14.50 -16.08
CA LYS A 26 -4.33 15.44 -17.21
C LYS A 26 -3.60 14.85 -18.42
N LEU A 27 -2.74 13.87 -18.19
CA LEU A 27 -1.92 13.24 -19.22
C LEU A 27 -2.47 11.88 -19.68
N CYS A 28 -3.64 11.50 -19.18
CA CYS A 28 -4.23 10.19 -19.43
C CYS A 28 -5.64 10.32 -20.03
N ARG A 29 -5.98 9.37 -20.91
CA ARG A 29 -7.30 9.29 -21.54
C ARG A 29 -8.34 8.78 -20.56
N ARG A 30 -7.96 7.80 -19.73
CA ARG A 30 -8.83 7.14 -18.77
C ARG A 30 -8.02 6.44 -17.71
N GLY A 31 -8.71 6.03 -16.65
CA GLY A 31 -8.13 5.25 -15.57
C GLY A 31 -9.10 5.17 -14.41
N ASN A 32 -8.95 4.14 -13.60
CA ASN A 32 -9.65 4.02 -12.32
C ASN A 32 -8.71 4.57 -11.26
N PHE A 33 -8.81 5.86 -11.01
CA PHE A 33 -7.95 6.54 -10.05
C PHE A 33 -8.41 6.28 -8.63
N THR A 34 -7.47 5.87 -7.78
CA THR A 34 -7.74 5.51 -6.38
C THR A 34 -8.25 6.75 -5.63
N PRO A 35 -9.39 6.66 -4.91
CA PRO A 35 -9.80 7.74 -4.03
C PRO A 35 -8.72 8.03 -2.99
N LYS A 36 -8.51 9.29 -2.69
CA LYS A 36 -7.46 9.75 -1.76
C LYS A 36 -7.51 9.01 -0.42
N GLU A 37 -8.69 8.81 0.13
CA GLU A 37 -8.88 8.11 1.41
C GLU A 37 -8.44 6.65 1.37
N ASN A 38 -8.30 6.07 0.19
CA ASN A 38 -7.86 4.68 0.01
C ASN A 38 -6.36 4.53 -0.25
N PHE A 39 -5.60 5.62 -0.27
CA PHE A 39 -4.15 5.52 -0.42
C PHE A 39 -3.53 4.81 0.78
N HIS A 40 -2.77 3.77 0.51
CA HIS A 40 -2.09 2.98 1.54
C HIS A 40 -0.91 2.21 0.93
N LEU A 41 -0.05 1.69 1.79
CA LEU A 41 1.02 0.78 1.38
C LEU A 41 0.66 -0.63 1.83
N THR A 42 0.34 -1.50 0.88
CA THR A 42 0.02 -2.90 1.19
C THR A 42 1.27 -3.68 1.53
N LEU A 43 1.22 -4.41 2.65
CA LEU A 43 2.26 -5.35 3.06
C LEU A 43 1.93 -6.77 2.65
N HIS A 44 0.67 -7.19 2.79
CA HIS A 44 0.26 -8.56 2.51
C HIS A 44 -1.22 -8.65 2.19
N PHE A 45 -1.57 -9.24 1.05
CA PHE A 45 -2.95 -9.55 0.70
C PHE A 45 -3.33 -10.90 1.27
N LEU A 46 -4.35 -10.91 2.13
CA LEU A 46 -4.88 -12.14 2.72
C LEU A 46 -6.01 -12.74 1.87
N GLY A 47 -6.74 -11.89 1.15
CA GLY A 47 -7.94 -12.29 0.42
C GLY A 47 -9.10 -12.54 1.35
N GLU A 48 -9.93 -13.51 1.01
CA GLU A 48 -11.09 -13.88 1.85
C GLU A 48 -10.63 -14.62 3.09
N ILE A 49 -11.04 -14.13 4.26
CA ILE A 49 -10.79 -14.77 5.54
C ILE A 49 -12.12 -15.00 6.27
N ALA A 50 -12.13 -16.00 7.15
CA ALA A 50 -13.22 -16.22 8.08
C ALA A 50 -13.06 -15.31 9.31
N GLU A 51 -14.16 -15.06 10.00
CA GLU A 51 -14.14 -14.26 11.22
C GLU A 51 -13.24 -14.87 12.29
N ASP A 52 -13.20 -16.20 12.36
CA ASP A 52 -12.33 -16.93 13.29
C ASP A 52 -10.84 -16.76 13.00
N ASP A 53 -10.46 -16.34 11.80
CA ASP A 53 -9.05 -16.10 11.44
C ASP A 53 -8.49 -14.84 12.09
N ILE A 54 -9.34 -13.92 12.51
CA ILE A 54 -8.92 -12.62 13.05
C ILE A 54 -8.02 -12.78 14.27
N GLU A 55 -8.31 -13.70 15.15
CA GLU A 55 -7.51 -13.97 16.34
C GLU A 55 -6.08 -14.37 15.97
N TYR A 56 -5.93 -15.26 14.98
CA TYR A 56 -4.61 -15.69 14.50
C TYR A 56 -3.86 -14.55 13.81
N LEU A 57 -4.57 -13.69 13.10
CA LEU A 57 -3.98 -12.50 12.48
C LEU A 57 -3.52 -11.49 13.52
N GLN A 58 -4.30 -11.31 14.60
CA GLN A 58 -3.90 -10.45 15.72
C GLN A 58 -2.61 -10.96 16.35
N ASP A 59 -2.49 -12.26 16.57
CA ASP A 59 -1.28 -12.87 17.15
C ASP A 59 -0.07 -12.65 16.21
N ALA A 60 -0.23 -12.88 14.91
CA ALA A 60 0.83 -12.67 13.93
C ALA A 60 1.27 -11.20 13.88
N MET A 61 0.32 -10.29 13.89
CA MET A 61 0.60 -8.85 13.82
C MET A 61 1.20 -8.33 15.14
N TYR A 62 0.78 -8.87 16.26
CA TYR A 62 1.39 -8.56 17.56
C TYR A 62 2.87 -8.97 17.59
N GLU A 63 3.18 -10.21 17.18
CA GLU A 63 4.56 -10.69 17.10
C GLU A 63 5.41 -9.82 16.18
N THR A 64 4.87 -9.44 15.06
CA THR A 64 5.55 -8.56 14.10
C THR A 64 5.80 -7.19 14.72
N ALA A 65 4.80 -6.61 15.34
CA ALA A 65 4.86 -5.26 15.90
C ALA A 65 5.87 -5.16 17.04
N ARG A 66 5.95 -6.16 17.91
CA ARG A 66 6.88 -6.13 19.02
C ARG A 66 8.35 -6.29 18.61
N ARG A 67 8.61 -6.78 17.41
CA ARG A 67 9.95 -6.98 16.84
C ARG A 67 10.43 -5.85 15.95
N ASN A 68 9.56 -4.92 15.65
CA ASN A 68 9.87 -3.80 14.76
C ASN A 68 9.59 -2.47 15.46
N ARG A 69 10.54 -1.56 15.37
CA ARG A 69 10.38 -0.20 15.90
C ARG A 69 9.75 0.70 14.85
N PRO A 70 9.13 1.83 15.25
CA PRO A 70 8.70 2.84 14.30
C PRO A 70 9.86 3.32 13.44
N PHE A 71 9.56 3.68 12.20
CA PHE A 71 10.56 4.17 11.24
C PHE A 71 9.94 5.13 10.24
N THR A 72 10.76 5.69 9.40
CA THR A 72 10.34 6.65 8.38
C THR A 72 10.65 6.09 6.99
N LEU A 73 9.68 6.25 6.08
CA LEU A 73 9.86 6.00 4.65
C LEU A 73 9.95 7.34 3.92
N THR A 74 10.50 7.33 2.72
CA THR A 74 10.56 8.52 1.88
C THR A 74 9.95 8.20 0.52
N LEU A 75 9.00 9.03 0.09
CA LEU A 75 8.44 8.93 -1.26
C LEU A 75 9.52 9.19 -2.29
N ASP A 76 9.50 8.42 -3.36
CA ASP A 76 10.41 8.56 -4.48
C ASP A 76 9.63 9.09 -5.69
N LYS A 77 9.56 8.37 -6.77
CA LYS A 77 8.96 8.81 -8.03
C LYS A 77 7.71 8.01 -8.35
N VAL A 78 6.90 8.53 -9.28
CA VAL A 78 5.80 7.77 -9.87
C VAL A 78 6.35 6.75 -10.85
N GLY A 79 5.66 5.64 -10.96
CA GLY A 79 5.99 4.59 -11.89
C GLY A 79 4.74 3.86 -12.35
N PHE A 80 4.94 2.90 -13.23
CA PHE A 80 3.87 2.10 -13.81
C PHE A 80 4.26 0.64 -13.87
N PHE A 81 3.26 -0.22 -13.68
CA PHE A 81 3.33 -1.62 -14.10
C PHE A 81 2.51 -1.71 -15.39
N PRO A 82 3.15 -1.66 -16.57
CA PRO A 82 2.43 -1.63 -17.83
C PRO A 82 1.81 -2.98 -18.16
N ARG A 83 0.62 -2.93 -18.80
CA ARG A 83 -0.05 -4.11 -19.32
C ARG A 83 -0.72 -3.72 -20.64
N GLY A 84 -0.01 -3.91 -21.74
CA GLY A 84 -0.40 -3.39 -23.04
C GLY A 84 -0.35 -1.86 -23.05
N ASN A 85 -1.42 -1.21 -23.48
CA ASN A 85 -1.54 0.25 -23.51
C ASN A 85 -2.08 0.85 -22.21
N LYS A 86 -2.34 0.01 -21.21
CA LYS A 86 -2.82 0.40 -19.87
C LYS A 86 -1.83 -0.04 -18.81
N GLY A 87 -2.00 0.43 -17.61
CA GLY A 87 -1.14 0.01 -16.50
C GLY A 87 -1.63 0.48 -15.15
N ILE A 88 -0.95 -0.01 -14.13
CA ILE A 88 -1.15 0.43 -12.76
C ILE A 88 -0.17 1.56 -12.49
N MET A 89 -0.68 2.74 -12.13
CA MET A 89 0.14 3.86 -11.69
C MET A 89 0.36 3.77 -10.19
N TRP A 90 1.59 3.99 -9.76
CA TRP A 90 1.96 3.95 -8.35
C TRP A 90 2.97 5.02 -7.99
N ALA A 91 3.02 5.34 -6.70
CA ALA A 91 4.10 6.11 -6.10
C ALA A 91 5.09 5.13 -5.46
N GLY A 92 6.36 5.31 -5.77
CA GLY A 92 7.44 4.50 -5.22
C GLY A 92 7.99 5.07 -3.93
N LEU A 93 8.84 4.28 -3.31
CA LEU A 93 9.49 4.61 -2.05
C LEU A 93 10.99 4.39 -2.21
N GLU A 94 11.78 5.19 -1.51
CA GLU A 94 13.22 4.92 -1.41
C GLU A 94 13.43 3.58 -0.72
N ARG A 95 14.53 2.91 -1.06
CA ARG A 95 14.89 1.63 -0.46
C ARG A 95 14.97 1.76 1.07
N SER A 96 14.33 0.85 1.79
CA SER A 96 14.28 0.85 3.24
C SER A 96 14.55 -0.54 3.81
N THR A 97 15.63 -0.65 4.57
CA THR A 97 15.95 -1.89 5.30
C THR A 97 14.95 -2.17 6.42
N HIS A 98 14.41 -1.11 7.03
CA HIS A 98 13.37 -1.24 8.06
C HIS A 98 12.07 -1.82 7.48
N LEU A 99 11.68 -1.39 6.28
CA LEU A 99 10.50 -1.91 5.60
C LEU A 99 10.69 -3.38 5.22
N GLN A 100 11.87 -3.74 4.69
CA GLN A 100 12.20 -5.11 4.35
C GLN A 100 12.14 -6.02 5.59
N ARG A 101 12.66 -5.54 6.71
CA ARG A 101 12.63 -6.27 7.98
C ARG A 101 11.19 -6.44 8.50
N LEU A 102 10.39 -5.39 8.43
CA LEU A 102 8.98 -5.44 8.82
C LEU A 102 8.24 -6.49 7.99
N PHE A 103 8.41 -6.44 6.68
CA PHE A 103 7.82 -7.40 5.76
C PHE A 103 8.26 -8.83 6.07
N SER A 104 9.55 -9.08 6.22
CA SER A 104 10.08 -10.42 6.50
C SER A 104 9.56 -10.97 7.83
N THR A 105 9.49 -10.14 8.86
CA THR A 105 8.95 -10.53 10.16
C THR A 105 7.48 -10.87 10.06
N LEU A 106 6.72 -10.04 9.32
CA LEU A 106 5.29 -10.26 9.10
C LEU A 106 5.04 -11.57 8.37
N GLU A 107 5.76 -11.82 7.28
CA GLU A 107 5.62 -13.06 6.50
C GLU A 107 5.87 -14.30 7.35
N LYS A 108 6.93 -14.26 8.16
CA LYS A 108 7.27 -15.36 9.07
C LYS A 108 6.20 -15.57 10.14
N SER A 109 5.71 -14.50 10.73
CA SER A 109 4.67 -14.57 11.76
C SER A 109 3.35 -15.10 11.21
N LEU A 110 2.98 -14.65 10.00
CA LEU A 110 1.79 -15.15 9.30
C LEU A 110 1.91 -16.64 8.99
N GLU A 111 3.06 -17.07 8.49
CA GLU A 111 3.31 -18.48 8.19
C GLU A 111 3.19 -19.36 9.43
N GLN A 112 3.68 -18.88 10.58
CA GLN A 112 3.55 -19.58 11.86
C GLN A 112 2.11 -19.73 12.31
N GLN A 113 1.22 -18.84 11.87
CA GLN A 113 -0.22 -18.91 12.13
C GLN A 113 -1.00 -19.64 11.03
N GLY A 114 -0.32 -20.21 10.05
CA GLY A 114 -0.94 -21.00 9.00
C GLY A 114 -1.32 -20.26 7.74
N PHE A 115 -0.92 -18.99 7.60
CA PHE A 115 -1.19 -18.21 6.39
C PHE A 115 -0.06 -18.36 5.38
N SER A 116 -0.43 -18.33 4.08
CA SER A 116 0.55 -18.48 3.00
C SER A 116 1.43 -17.23 2.86
N ARG A 117 2.69 -17.44 2.48
CA ARG A 117 3.60 -16.33 2.14
C ARG A 117 3.23 -15.70 0.79
N GLU A 118 3.58 -14.42 0.64
CA GLU A 118 3.53 -13.75 -0.66
C GLU A 118 4.58 -14.37 -1.60
N ARG A 119 4.12 -14.81 -2.79
CA ARG A 119 5.00 -15.50 -3.75
C ARG A 119 6.06 -14.57 -4.35
N LYS A 120 5.70 -13.32 -4.59
CA LYS A 120 6.55 -12.36 -5.31
C LYS A 120 7.48 -11.57 -4.40
N GLY A 121 7.39 -11.76 -3.09
CA GLY A 121 8.11 -10.91 -2.14
C GLY A 121 7.54 -9.50 -2.11
N LEU A 122 8.30 -8.57 -1.52
CA LEU A 122 7.88 -7.19 -1.34
C LEU A 122 8.29 -6.33 -2.55
N SER A 123 7.31 -5.72 -3.18
CA SER A 123 7.50 -4.64 -4.16
C SER A 123 6.75 -3.41 -3.66
N PRO A 124 7.37 -2.59 -2.80
CA PRO A 124 6.65 -1.54 -2.10
C PRO A 124 6.22 -0.42 -3.05
N HIS A 125 4.92 -0.16 -3.06
CA HIS A 125 4.34 0.90 -3.87
C HIS A 125 2.98 1.32 -3.31
N ILE A 126 2.60 2.56 -3.57
CA ILE A 126 1.28 3.08 -3.25
C ILE A 126 0.52 3.21 -4.56
N THR A 127 -0.52 2.41 -4.75
CA THR A 127 -1.31 2.44 -5.98
C THR A 127 -2.12 3.74 -6.05
N LEU A 128 -1.96 4.47 -7.15
CA LEU A 128 -2.66 5.71 -7.42
C LEU A 128 -3.74 5.55 -8.49
N GLY A 129 -3.67 4.52 -9.29
CA GLY A 129 -4.67 4.24 -10.32
C GLY A 129 -4.46 2.89 -10.98
N ARG A 130 -5.57 2.31 -11.47
CA ARG A 130 -5.58 1.05 -12.21
C ARG A 130 -6.20 1.29 -13.57
N GLU A 131 -5.89 0.43 -14.53
CA GLU A 131 -6.39 0.57 -15.91
C GLU A 131 -6.12 1.97 -16.47
N VAL A 132 -4.97 2.54 -16.11
CA VAL A 132 -4.56 3.89 -16.53
C VAL A 132 -4.01 3.83 -17.94
N GLU A 133 -4.60 4.63 -18.85
CA GLU A 133 -4.19 4.70 -20.25
C GLU A 133 -3.65 6.10 -20.54
N PRO A 134 -2.34 6.28 -20.74
CA PRO A 134 -1.78 7.59 -21.06
C PRO A 134 -2.17 8.04 -22.46
N HIS A 135 -2.23 9.36 -22.68
CA HIS A 135 -2.48 9.93 -24.00
C HIS A 135 -1.39 9.53 -24.99
N ARG A 136 -0.15 9.53 -24.56
CA ARG A 136 1.01 9.16 -25.39
C ARG A 136 1.58 7.82 -24.94
N ASN A 137 2.32 7.83 -23.83
CA ASN A 137 2.96 6.64 -23.25
C ASN A 137 3.30 6.89 -21.79
N PHE A 138 3.71 5.83 -21.07
CA PHE A 138 4.06 5.91 -19.65
C PHE A 138 5.31 6.76 -19.42
N ILE A 139 6.26 6.74 -20.33
CA ILE A 139 7.50 7.53 -20.21
C ILE A 139 7.17 9.02 -20.22
N ASP A 140 6.25 9.44 -21.07
CA ASP A 140 5.78 10.82 -21.13
C ASP A 140 5.18 11.27 -19.78
N VAL A 141 4.34 10.43 -19.20
CA VAL A 141 3.74 10.70 -17.88
C VAL A 141 4.82 10.80 -16.81
N GLN A 142 5.76 9.86 -16.77
CA GLN A 142 6.84 9.86 -15.77
C GLN A 142 7.72 11.12 -15.85
N LYS A 143 7.95 11.61 -17.06
CA LYS A 143 8.74 12.82 -17.27
C LYS A 143 8.03 14.10 -16.82
N ASN A 144 6.70 14.11 -16.91
CA ASN A 144 5.91 15.32 -16.70
C ASN A 144 5.18 15.36 -15.36
N VAL A 145 5.13 14.24 -14.63
CA VAL A 145 4.55 14.17 -13.29
C VAL A 145 5.66 14.16 -12.27
N ARG A 146 5.73 15.21 -11.46
CA ARG A 146 6.73 15.34 -10.43
C ARG A 146 6.14 14.94 -9.08
N LEU A 147 6.82 14.02 -8.40
CA LEU A 147 6.52 13.66 -7.02
C LEU A 147 7.70 14.10 -6.16
N GLU A 148 7.50 15.18 -5.41
CA GLU A 148 8.53 15.67 -4.51
C GLU A 148 8.73 14.68 -3.36
N PRO A 149 9.99 14.47 -2.91
CA PRO A 149 10.25 13.62 -1.76
C PRO A 149 9.48 14.10 -0.54
N MET A 150 8.88 13.15 0.16
CA MET A 150 8.14 13.42 1.40
C MET A 150 8.31 12.25 2.35
N LYS A 151 8.49 12.54 3.63
CA LYS A 151 8.65 11.51 4.65
C LYS A 151 7.30 10.99 5.12
N ILE A 152 7.25 9.68 5.32
CA ILE A 152 6.07 8.96 5.84
C ILE A 152 6.47 8.35 7.18
N SER A 153 5.77 8.73 8.26
CA SER A 153 5.95 8.10 9.57
C SER A 153 5.24 6.76 9.61
N VAL A 154 5.97 5.70 9.90
CA VAL A 154 5.42 4.35 10.06
C VAL A 154 5.45 4.01 11.54
N ARG A 155 4.29 4.01 12.19
CA ARG A 155 4.14 3.76 13.63
C ARG A 155 3.33 2.52 13.94
N SER A 156 2.56 2.03 12.99
CA SER A 156 1.66 0.90 13.18
C SER A 156 1.44 0.15 11.87
N ILE A 157 0.91 -1.06 12.01
CA ILE A 157 0.37 -1.84 10.90
C ILE A 157 -1.10 -2.08 11.17
N ALA A 158 -1.91 -2.20 10.12
CA ALA A 158 -3.35 -2.34 10.23
C ALA A 158 -3.86 -3.53 9.43
N LEU A 159 -4.83 -4.24 9.97
CA LEU A 159 -5.63 -5.19 9.20
C LEU A 159 -6.81 -4.42 8.62
N MET A 160 -6.89 -4.40 7.30
CA MET A 160 -7.90 -3.63 6.56
C MET A 160 -8.88 -4.58 5.90
N GLU A 161 -10.16 -4.20 5.92
CA GLU A 161 -11.20 -4.88 5.17
C GLU A 161 -11.59 -4.03 3.96
N SER A 162 -11.71 -4.68 2.80
CA SER A 162 -12.19 -4.05 1.58
C SER A 162 -13.70 -4.24 1.50
N VAL A 163 -14.45 -3.15 1.61
CA VAL A 163 -15.92 -3.15 1.68
C VAL A 163 -16.51 -2.36 0.52
N ARG A 164 -17.52 -2.93 -0.12
CA ARG A 164 -18.31 -2.20 -1.13
C ARG A 164 -19.43 -1.43 -0.46
N LYS A 165 -19.46 -0.12 -0.70
CA LYS A 165 -20.58 0.77 -0.29
C LYS A 165 -21.18 1.40 -1.56
N GLY A 166 -22.18 0.72 -2.14
CA GLY A 166 -22.69 1.12 -3.45
C GLY A 166 -21.63 0.95 -4.53
N PRO A 167 -21.37 1.96 -5.37
CA PRO A 167 -20.32 1.89 -6.39
C PRO A 167 -18.91 2.09 -5.85
N LYS A 168 -18.77 2.49 -4.59
CA LYS A 168 -17.48 2.80 -3.97
C LYS A 168 -16.86 1.62 -3.27
N LEU A 169 -15.55 1.47 -3.40
CA LEU A 169 -14.73 0.57 -2.62
C LEU A 169 -14.14 1.37 -1.45
N VAL A 170 -14.37 0.90 -0.23
CA VAL A 170 -13.92 1.58 0.99
C VAL A 170 -13.05 0.62 1.78
N TYR A 171 -11.93 1.11 2.32
CA TYR A 171 -11.05 0.33 3.17
C TYR A 171 -11.29 0.71 4.63
N VAL A 172 -11.65 -0.29 5.44
CA VAL A 172 -12.00 -0.09 6.85
C VAL A 172 -11.00 -0.83 7.73
N PRO A 173 -10.31 -0.14 8.65
CA PRO A 173 -9.41 -0.84 9.57
C PRO A 173 -10.23 -1.66 10.56
N LEU A 174 -9.90 -2.94 10.68
CA LEU A 174 -10.47 -3.84 11.68
C LEU A 174 -9.75 -3.70 13.00
N PHE A 175 -8.42 -3.60 12.95
CA PHE A 175 -7.60 -3.27 14.12
C PHE A 175 -6.22 -2.78 13.66
N ARG A 176 -5.51 -2.12 14.59
CA ARG A 176 -4.15 -1.61 14.40
C ARG A 176 -3.23 -2.15 15.48
N MET A 177 -1.98 -2.38 15.13
CA MET A 177 -0.92 -2.76 16.07
C MET A 177 0.20 -1.75 16.01
N ASP A 178 0.50 -1.10 17.13
CA ASP A 178 1.62 -0.16 17.22
C ASP A 178 2.95 -0.91 17.22
N LEU A 179 3.91 -0.40 16.46
CA LEU A 179 5.26 -0.94 16.44
C LEU A 179 5.94 -0.57 17.75
N LYS A 180 6.43 -1.58 18.50
CA LYS A 180 6.99 -1.42 19.85
C LYS A 180 8.37 -2.04 19.99
N GLY A 181 8.99 -2.43 18.89
CA GLY A 181 10.32 -3.01 18.88
C GLY A 181 11.39 -2.00 19.27
N ARG A 182 12.58 -2.51 19.62
CA ARG A 182 13.76 -1.71 19.99
C ARG A 182 14.76 -1.59 18.86
#